data_9a738cc77957da36d972bc38d6f2d7f6
#
_entry.id   9a738cc77957da36d972bc38d6f2d7f6
#
_cell.length_a   1.000
_cell.length_b   1.000
_cell.length_c   1.000
_cell.angle_alpha   90.00
_cell.angle_beta   90.00
_cell.angle_gamma   90.00
#
_symmetry.space_group_name_H-M   'P 1'
#
loop_
_entity.id
_entity.type
_entity.pdbx_description
1 polymer ?
#
loop_
_entity_poly.entity_id
_entity_poly.type
_entity_poly.pdbx_seq_one_letter_code
_entity_poly.pdbx_strand_id
1 'polypeptide(L)'
;IELNCKLKEWEGVKLNLRTGKKLKNKLSQIIIHYKKDANISKNKFIINVFPKKDIIFMGKKISHNEEFNDEYSFLLSKCIDGDKKLFVEKDEIEQSWKIISKIEKMKDKIKFVYYKDNQEVQKIA
;
A
#
# COMPACT_ATOMS: atom_id res chain seq x y z
N ILE A 1 -1.69 3.49 -10.51
CA ILE A 1 -3.14 3.36 -10.66
C ILE A 1 -3.79 4.32 -9.69
N GLU A 2 -4.69 5.19 -10.16
CA GLU A 2 -5.53 6.02 -9.32
C GLU A 2 -6.92 5.37 -9.24
N LEU A 3 -7.42 5.19 -8.03
CA LEU A 3 -8.71 4.61 -7.73
C LEU A 3 -9.57 5.62 -6.98
N ASN A 4 -10.86 5.65 -7.26
CA ASN A 4 -11.83 6.46 -6.55
C ASN A 4 -12.78 5.57 -5.76
N CYS A 5 -12.93 5.84 -4.47
CA CYS A 5 -13.87 5.14 -3.62
C CYS A 5 -15.26 5.80 -3.71
N LYS A 6 -16.32 4.98 -3.77
CA LYS A 6 -17.70 5.46 -3.82
C LYS A 6 -18.36 5.61 -2.45
N LEU A 7 -17.66 5.21 -1.38
CA LEU A 7 -18.17 5.38 -0.02
C LEU A 7 -18.14 6.86 0.35
N LYS A 8 -19.21 7.32 0.99
CA LYS A 8 -19.39 8.74 1.36
C LYS A 8 -18.25 9.27 2.24
N GLU A 9 -17.74 8.45 3.13
CA GLU A 9 -16.64 8.77 4.05
C GLU A 9 -15.31 9.01 3.31
N TRP A 10 -15.19 8.47 2.09
CA TRP A 10 -14.01 8.58 1.24
C TRP A 10 -14.23 9.49 0.03
N GLU A 11 -15.31 10.25 0.03
CA GLU A 11 -15.60 11.16 -1.08
C GLU A 11 -14.49 12.21 -1.24
N GLY A 12 -13.99 12.34 -2.46
CA GLY A 12 -12.87 13.22 -2.81
C GLY A 12 -11.49 12.73 -2.37
N VAL A 13 -11.38 11.56 -1.76
CA VAL A 13 -10.09 10.94 -1.43
C VAL A 13 -9.55 10.20 -2.64
N LYS A 14 -8.32 10.56 -3.05
CA LYS A 14 -7.60 9.87 -4.11
C LYS A 14 -6.79 8.71 -3.54
N LEU A 15 -7.04 7.51 -4.03
CA LEU A 15 -6.31 6.31 -3.68
C LEU A 15 -5.30 5.99 -4.80
N ASN A 16 -4.03 6.10 -4.52
CA ASN A 16 -2.96 5.82 -5.48
C ASN A 16 -2.25 4.51 -5.14
N LEU A 17 -2.37 3.52 -6.02
CA LEU A 17 -1.63 2.27 -5.91
C LEU A 17 -0.42 2.29 -6.85
N ARG A 18 0.77 2.07 -6.29
CA ARG A 18 2.03 1.95 -7.04
C ARG A 18 2.69 0.62 -6.71
N THR A 19 3.12 -0.09 -7.74
CA THR A 19 3.89 -1.32 -7.59
C THR A 19 4.87 -1.44 -8.74
N GLY A 20 5.98 -2.15 -8.54
CA GLY A 20 6.97 -2.37 -9.58
C GLY A 20 8.02 -3.38 -9.15
N LYS A 21 8.74 -3.90 -10.13
CA LYS A 21 9.87 -4.82 -9.95
C LYS A 21 11.17 -4.10 -10.30
N LYS A 22 12.29 -4.58 -9.77
CA LYS A 22 13.64 -4.08 -10.07
C LYS A 22 13.84 -2.57 -9.85
N LEU A 23 13.05 -1.98 -8.96
CA LEU A 23 13.18 -0.59 -8.56
C LEU A 23 14.37 -0.42 -7.60
N LYS A 24 14.91 0.80 -7.52
CA LYS A 24 16.07 1.13 -6.67
C LYS A 24 15.88 0.71 -5.21
N ASN A 25 14.70 0.87 -4.69
CA ASN A 25 14.37 0.53 -3.31
C ASN A 25 13.32 -0.57 -3.27
N LYS A 26 13.61 -1.66 -2.58
CA LYS A 26 12.60 -2.64 -2.19
C LYS A 26 11.86 -2.07 -0.98
N LEU A 27 10.69 -1.50 -1.21
CA LEU A 27 9.92 -0.76 -0.22
C LEU A 27 8.44 -1.12 -0.32
N SER A 28 7.81 -1.36 0.83
CA SER A 28 6.37 -1.45 0.97
C SER A 28 5.92 -0.46 2.03
N GLN A 29 5.03 0.47 1.66
CA GLN A 29 4.57 1.52 2.57
C GLN A 29 3.17 2.01 2.21
N ILE A 30 2.47 2.52 3.21
CA ILE A 30 1.21 3.25 3.07
C ILE A 30 1.49 4.71 3.44
N ILE A 31 1.13 5.64 2.56
CA ILE A 31 1.29 7.07 2.82
C ILE A 31 -0.09 7.72 2.80
N ILE A 32 -0.48 8.34 3.91
CA ILE A 32 -1.71 9.11 4.03
C ILE A 32 -1.34 10.59 4.01
N HIS A 33 -1.89 11.32 3.05
CA HIS A 33 -1.72 12.77 2.94
C HIS A 33 -2.94 13.45 3.54
N TYR A 34 -2.73 14.24 4.59
CA TYR A 34 -3.79 15.08 5.16
C TYR A 34 -4.00 16.34 4.32
N LYS A 35 -5.20 16.90 4.36
CA LYS A 35 -5.49 18.22 3.78
C LYS A 35 -4.65 19.30 4.48
N LYS A 36 -4.27 20.34 3.74
CA LYS A 36 -3.39 21.41 4.26
C LYS A 36 -3.98 22.19 5.43
N ASP A 37 -5.31 22.20 5.58
CA ASP A 37 -6.04 22.93 6.63
C ASP A 37 -6.01 22.25 8.01
N ALA A 38 -5.58 20.97 8.08
CA ALA A 38 -5.26 20.37 9.35
C ALA A 38 -3.97 21.06 9.85
N ASN A 39 -3.98 21.65 11.04
CA ASN A 39 -2.83 22.32 11.72
C ASN A 39 -1.66 21.33 11.99
N ILE A 40 -1.35 20.50 11.02
CA ILE A 40 -0.34 19.45 11.08
C ILE A 40 0.81 19.93 10.18
N SER A 41 1.89 20.38 10.76
CA SER A 41 3.06 20.98 10.09
C SER A 41 3.76 20.05 9.07
N LYS A 42 3.47 18.76 9.12
CA LYS A 42 3.91 17.76 8.13
C LYS A 42 2.71 16.87 7.79
N ASN A 43 2.05 17.20 6.70
CA ASN A 43 0.76 16.61 6.26
C ASN A 43 0.83 15.15 5.84
N LYS A 44 1.70 14.35 6.46
CA LYS A 44 1.89 12.94 6.09
C LYS A 44 1.91 12.03 7.31
N PHE A 45 1.18 10.93 7.20
CA PHE A 45 1.31 9.77 8.06
C PHE A 45 1.84 8.61 7.21
N ILE A 46 2.93 8.00 7.62
CA ILE A 46 3.59 6.95 6.83
C ILE A 46 3.65 5.68 7.69
N ILE A 47 3.16 4.59 7.13
CA ILE A 47 3.31 3.24 7.68
C ILE A 47 4.28 2.50 6.78
N ASN A 48 5.47 2.23 7.26
CA ASN A 48 6.43 1.38 6.58
C ASN A 48 6.18 -0.08 6.94
N VAL A 49 5.97 -0.92 5.93
CA VAL A 49 5.72 -2.35 6.08
C VAL A 49 7.00 -3.15 5.84
N PHE A 50 7.82 -2.72 4.88
CA PHE A 50 9.07 -3.36 4.51
C PHE A 50 10.06 -2.31 4.00
N PRO A 51 11.38 -2.43 4.24
CA PRO A 51 12.11 -3.46 5.01
C PRO A 51 12.01 -3.28 6.52
N LYS A 52 11.70 -2.09 6.98
CA LYS A 52 11.54 -1.79 8.42
C LYS A 52 10.08 -1.54 8.72
N LYS A 53 9.58 -2.15 9.78
CA LYS A 53 8.23 -1.93 10.29
C LYS A 53 8.27 -0.74 11.24
N ASP A 54 7.85 0.43 10.77
CA ASP A 54 7.76 1.63 11.60
C ASP A 54 6.66 2.57 11.12
N ILE A 55 6.25 3.44 12.01
CA ILE A 55 5.25 4.47 11.76
C ILE A 55 5.93 5.83 11.90
N ILE A 56 5.71 6.71 10.94
CA ILE A 56 6.15 8.09 11.00
C ILE A 56 4.93 8.99 11.04
N PHE A 57 4.76 9.70 12.14
CA PHE A 57 3.68 10.66 12.34
C PHE A 57 4.24 12.02 12.74
N MET A 58 3.79 13.08 12.09
CA MET A 58 4.29 14.46 12.29
C MET A 58 5.82 14.58 12.20
N GLY A 59 6.45 13.71 11.38
CA GLY A 59 7.89 13.65 11.22
C GLY A 59 8.64 13.00 12.39
N LYS A 60 7.93 12.49 13.40
CA LYS A 60 8.50 11.68 14.47
C LYS A 60 8.31 10.21 14.13
N LYS A 61 9.35 9.43 14.32
CA LYS A 61 9.31 7.98 14.16
C LYS A 61 8.77 7.36 15.45
N ILE A 62 7.72 6.54 15.31
CA ILE A 62 7.19 5.69 16.37
C ILE A 62 7.64 4.27 16.01
N SER A 63 8.60 3.74 16.76
CA SER A 63 9.07 2.36 16.58
C SER A 63 8.17 1.42 17.36
N HIS A 64 7.68 0.37 16.71
CA HIS A 64 7.08 -0.77 17.39
C HIS A 64 8.15 -1.86 17.48
N ASN A 65 8.51 -2.25 18.69
CA ASN A 65 9.57 -3.25 18.94
C ASN A 65 9.05 -4.70 18.92
N GLU A 66 7.97 -4.99 18.25
CA GLU A 66 7.57 -6.38 18.05
C GLU A 66 8.38 -6.98 16.91
N GLU A 67 9.48 -7.60 17.24
CA GLU A 67 10.20 -8.51 16.35
C GLU A 67 9.39 -9.81 16.23
N PHE A 68 8.51 -9.90 15.23
CA PHE A 68 8.03 -11.19 14.77
C PHE A 68 9.19 -11.84 14.01
N ASN A 69 9.83 -12.81 14.63
CA ASN A 69 10.97 -13.52 14.05
C ASN A 69 10.63 -14.29 12.77
N ASP A 70 9.35 -14.67 12.60
CA ASP A 70 8.86 -15.31 11.38
C ASP A 70 7.37 -15.01 11.16
N GLU A 71 7.09 -14.22 10.13
CA GLU A 71 5.71 -13.84 9.75
C GLU A 71 4.87 -15.05 9.33
N TYR A 72 5.48 -16.04 8.69
CA TYR A 72 4.77 -17.24 8.25
C TYR A 72 4.40 -18.14 9.42
N SER A 73 5.29 -18.33 10.38
CA SER A 73 4.98 -19.09 11.60
C SER A 73 3.85 -18.45 12.39
N PHE A 74 3.82 -17.10 12.47
CA PHE A 74 2.73 -16.37 13.09
C PHE A 74 1.40 -16.59 12.36
N LEU A 75 1.38 -16.48 11.02
CA LEU A 75 0.17 -16.72 10.24
C LEU A 75 -0.31 -18.17 10.36
N LEU A 76 0.61 -19.14 10.35
CA LEU A 76 0.27 -20.56 10.53
C LEU A 76 -0.35 -20.82 11.91
N SER A 77 0.20 -20.23 12.98
CA SER A 77 -0.41 -20.37 14.31
C SER A 77 -1.83 -19.83 14.33
N LYS A 78 -2.07 -18.66 13.73
CA LYS A 78 -3.40 -18.07 13.62
C LYS A 78 -4.37 -18.93 12.81
N CYS A 79 -3.88 -19.59 11.77
CA CYS A 79 -4.66 -20.55 10.99
C CYS A 79 -5.08 -21.77 11.84
N ILE A 80 -4.15 -22.33 12.63
CA ILE A 80 -4.42 -23.45 13.53
C ILE A 80 -5.41 -23.04 14.63
N ASP A 81 -5.27 -21.83 15.18
CA ASP A 81 -6.17 -21.28 16.20
C ASP A 81 -7.58 -20.97 15.65
N GLY A 82 -7.78 -21.03 14.33
CA GLY A 82 -9.03 -20.64 13.67
C GLY A 82 -9.30 -19.14 13.67
N ASP A 83 -8.30 -18.30 13.96
CA ASP A 83 -8.41 -16.84 13.94
C ASP A 83 -8.34 -16.32 12.49
N LYS A 84 -9.51 -16.01 11.92
CA LYS A 84 -9.64 -15.58 10.52
C LYS A 84 -9.32 -14.11 10.27
N LYS A 85 -9.11 -13.29 11.30
CA LYS A 85 -8.97 -11.83 11.17
C LYS A 85 -7.82 -11.37 10.28
N LEU A 86 -6.79 -12.18 10.15
CA LEU A 86 -5.60 -11.87 9.34
C LEU A 86 -5.66 -12.44 7.91
N PHE A 87 -6.73 -13.16 7.58
CA PHE A 87 -6.87 -13.80 6.28
C PHE A 87 -7.88 -13.05 5.42
N VAL A 88 -7.52 -12.88 4.17
CA VAL A 88 -8.37 -12.21 3.17
C VAL A 88 -9.55 -13.12 2.85
N GLU A 89 -10.76 -12.58 2.90
CA GLU A 89 -11.98 -13.31 2.58
C GLU A 89 -12.17 -13.44 1.06
N LYS A 90 -12.96 -14.44 0.65
CA LYS A 90 -13.24 -14.71 -0.77
C LYS A 90 -13.76 -13.48 -1.50
N ASP A 91 -14.69 -12.76 -0.89
CA ASP A 91 -15.32 -11.58 -1.51
C ASP A 91 -14.31 -10.44 -1.73
N GLU A 92 -13.38 -10.25 -0.82
CA GLU A 92 -12.30 -9.28 -0.95
C GLU A 92 -11.38 -9.63 -2.14
N ILE A 93 -11.03 -10.91 -2.28
CA ILE A 93 -10.24 -11.41 -3.41
C ILE A 93 -10.98 -11.16 -4.72
N GLU A 94 -12.26 -11.52 -4.79
CA GLU A 94 -13.08 -11.32 -5.99
C GLU A 94 -13.20 -9.84 -6.39
N GLN A 95 -13.39 -8.94 -5.43
CA GLN A 95 -13.44 -7.50 -5.71
C GLN A 95 -12.09 -6.97 -6.18
N SER A 96 -10.99 -7.43 -5.57
CA SER A 96 -9.64 -7.07 -6.00
C SER A 96 -9.39 -7.48 -7.46
N TRP A 97 -9.77 -8.70 -7.85
CA TRP A 97 -9.65 -9.16 -9.23
C TRP A 97 -10.55 -8.39 -10.20
N LYS A 98 -11.75 -7.96 -9.79
CA LYS A 98 -12.59 -7.10 -10.62
C LYS A 98 -11.92 -5.75 -10.95
N ILE A 99 -11.16 -5.20 -10.01
CA ILE A 99 -10.39 -3.97 -10.24
C ILE A 99 -9.28 -4.23 -11.26
N ILE A 100 -8.47 -5.27 -11.06
CA ILE A 100 -7.36 -5.62 -11.95
C ILE A 100 -7.86 -5.95 -13.36
N SER A 101 -8.93 -6.72 -13.48
CA SER A 101 -9.52 -7.06 -14.80
C SER A 101 -9.99 -5.83 -15.59
N LYS A 102 -10.46 -4.77 -14.91
CA LYS A 102 -10.78 -3.51 -15.58
C LYS A 102 -9.53 -2.83 -16.14
N ILE A 103 -8.43 -2.87 -15.42
CA ILE A 103 -7.15 -2.29 -15.85
C ILE A 103 -6.61 -3.08 -17.05
N GLU A 104 -6.64 -4.41 -17.01
CA GLU A 104 -6.21 -5.27 -18.11
C GLU A 104 -6.99 -5.00 -19.41
N LYS A 105 -8.31 -4.80 -19.31
CA LYS A 105 -9.13 -4.42 -20.47
C LYS A 105 -8.76 -3.07 -21.07
N MET A 106 -8.10 -2.23 -20.32
CA MET A 106 -7.66 -0.90 -20.76
C MET A 106 -6.20 -0.86 -21.19
N LYS A 107 -5.47 -1.98 -21.17
CA LYS A 107 -4.02 -2.02 -21.43
C LYS A 107 -3.61 -1.34 -22.73
N ASP A 108 -4.40 -1.48 -23.80
CA ASP A 108 -4.09 -0.90 -25.12
C ASP A 108 -4.24 0.64 -25.13
N LYS A 109 -4.88 1.22 -24.12
CA LYS A 109 -5.04 2.67 -23.93
C LYS A 109 -4.00 3.26 -22.97
N ILE A 110 -3.18 2.41 -22.35
CA ILE A 110 -2.18 2.81 -21.37
C ILE A 110 -0.86 3.05 -22.09
N LYS A 111 -0.27 4.23 -21.89
CA LYS A 111 1.07 4.51 -22.38
C LYS A 111 2.08 3.76 -21.54
N PHE A 112 2.82 2.85 -22.16
CA PHE A 112 3.93 2.17 -21.51
C PHE A 112 5.17 3.06 -21.49
N VAL A 113 5.84 3.09 -20.33
CA VAL A 113 7.12 3.76 -20.16
C VAL A 113 8.13 2.72 -19.72
N TYR A 114 9.22 2.60 -20.47
CA TYR A 114 10.33 1.71 -20.13
C TYR A 114 11.25 2.36 -19.11
N TYR A 115 11.66 1.62 -18.11
CA TYR A 115 12.62 2.09 -17.12
C TYR A 115 13.78 1.09 -16.98
N LYS A 116 14.93 1.62 -16.56
CA LYS A 116 16.12 0.81 -16.30
C LYS A 116 16.07 0.21 -14.88
N ASP A 117 16.75 -0.90 -14.69
CA ASP A 117 16.94 -1.49 -13.37
C ASP A 117 17.52 -0.44 -12.40
N ASN A 118 17.09 -0.48 -11.14
CA ASN A 118 17.46 0.45 -10.08
C ASN A 118 17.03 1.93 -10.29
N GLN A 119 16.08 2.19 -11.15
CA GLN A 119 15.54 3.54 -11.32
C GLN A 119 14.58 3.91 -10.17
N GLU A 120 14.60 5.18 -9.77
CA GLU A 120 13.67 5.71 -8.76
C GLU A 120 12.25 5.83 -9.34
N VAL A 121 11.24 5.35 -8.58
CA VAL A 121 9.82 5.39 -9.01
C VAL A 121 9.35 6.79 -9.37
N GLN A 122 9.83 7.82 -8.66
CA GLN A 122 9.47 9.22 -8.90
C GLN A 122 9.92 9.75 -10.26
N LYS A 123 10.89 9.10 -10.89
CA LYS A 123 11.44 9.48 -12.20
C LYS A 123 10.80 8.72 -13.36
N ILE A 124 9.85 7.84 -13.08
CA ILE A 124 9.18 7.02 -14.10
C ILE A 124 7.83 7.62 -14.52
N ALA A 125 7.32 8.58 -13.77
CA ALA A 125 6.02 9.22 -14.01
C ALA A 125 6.14 10.46 -14.89
#